data_e3289718be6421d8373206f22e9530f1
#
_entry.id   e3289718be6421d8373206f22e9530f1
#
_cell.length_a   1.000
_cell.length_b   1.000
_cell.length_c   1.000
_cell.angle_alpha   90.00
_cell.angle_beta   90.00
_cell.angle_gamma   90.00
#
_symmetry.space_group_name_H-M   'P 1'
#
loop_
_entity.id
_entity.type
_entity.pdbx_description
1 polymer ?
#
loop_
_entity_poly.entity_id
_entity_poly.type
_entity_poly.pdbx_seq_one_letter_code
_entity_poly.pdbx_strand_id
1 'polypeptide(L)'
;MSEVTTAPLRKAADASVLVVGVGAWQGLGAAIARRFAAAGHPVVIAGRNAQKLQATAAELEKAGARAACAVGDAALAEDARRFAAEAQRLAPLAVAVYNAGGMEPAPFLEVTEASFTRHWREHALGGFQVAQAALPLLLQSGGGSLFFTGASASLRGKARVASFASAKAALRNLAQSIAREFGPQNIHVGHVVVDGGIAGDRLLSRNPQLQARRAEDGLLEPDAIADVYWMLHHQHRSAWTLELDLRPWSESF
;
A
#
# COMPACT_ATOMS: atom_id res chain seq x y z
N MET A 1 -20.19 -17.62 -25.44
CA MET A 1 -20.33 -16.69 -24.30
C MET A 1 -20.19 -17.53 -23.05
N SER A 2 -19.00 -17.58 -22.46
CA SER A 2 -18.78 -18.28 -21.18
C SER A 2 -19.39 -17.43 -20.07
N GLU A 3 -20.30 -18.02 -19.29
CA GLU A 3 -20.83 -17.40 -18.07
C GLU A 3 -19.65 -17.08 -17.14
N VAL A 4 -19.39 -15.80 -16.95
CA VAL A 4 -18.44 -15.35 -15.92
C VAL A 4 -19.17 -15.42 -14.60
N THR A 5 -19.09 -16.56 -13.95
CA THR A 5 -19.59 -16.73 -12.58
C THR A 5 -18.74 -15.84 -11.68
N THR A 6 -19.35 -14.79 -11.14
CA THR A 6 -18.73 -13.97 -10.09
C THR A 6 -18.60 -14.83 -8.85
N ALA A 7 -17.40 -15.34 -8.58
CA ALA A 7 -17.16 -16.02 -7.32
C ALA A 7 -17.44 -15.03 -6.16
N PRO A 8 -18.22 -15.43 -5.14
CA PRO A 8 -18.47 -14.60 -4.00
C PRO A 8 -17.15 -14.27 -3.27
N LEU A 9 -17.06 -13.07 -2.69
CA LEU A 9 -15.93 -12.72 -1.83
C LEU A 9 -15.75 -13.82 -0.77
N ARG A 10 -14.52 -14.32 -0.64
CA ARG A 10 -14.20 -15.36 0.37
C ARG A 10 -14.48 -14.82 1.77
N LYS A 11 -14.80 -15.73 2.69
CA LYS A 11 -14.86 -15.35 4.12
C LYS A 11 -13.52 -14.76 4.55
N ALA A 12 -13.52 -13.71 5.35
CA ALA A 12 -12.31 -13.02 5.76
C ALA A 12 -11.25 -13.96 6.37
N ALA A 13 -11.66 -14.93 7.20
CA ALA A 13 -10.74 -15.90 7.81
C ALA A 13 -10.03 -16.84 6.80
N ASP A 14 -10.62 -17.00 5.62
CA ASP A 14 -10.13 -17.89 4.56
C ASP A 14 -9.38 -17.14 3.44
N ALA A 15 -9.06 -15.87 3.67
CA ALA A 15 -8.45 -14.98 2.68
C ALA A 15 -7.39 -14.06 3.32
N SER A 16 -6.13 -14.21 2.93
CA SER A 16 -5.04 -13.42 3.51
C SER A 16 -4.85 -12.06 2.84
N VAL A 17 -4.20 -11.17 3.59
CA VAL A 17 -3.82 -9.82 3.14
C VAL A 17 -2.33 -9.62 3.32
N LEU A 18 -1.65 -9.15 2.27
CA LEU A 18 -0.27 -8.72 2.30
C LEU A 18 -0.19 -7.20 2.29
N VAL A 19 0.45 -6.60 3.30
CA VAL A 19 0.73 -5.16 3.33
C VAL A 19 2.24 -4.95 3.34
N VAL A 20 2.78 -4.39 2.25
CA VAL A 20 4.20 -4.08 2.09
C VAL A 20 4.45 -2.59 2.36
N GLY A 21 5.48 -2.28 3.14
CA GLY A 21 5.78 -0.92 3.57
C GLY A 21 5.19 -0.59 4.94
N VAL A 22 5.18 -1.59 5.83
CA VAL A 22 4.76 -1.41 7.22
C VAL A 22 5.96 -0.98 8.07
N GLY A 23 5.73 -0.04 8.96
CA GLY A 23 6.68 0.47 9.94
C GLY A 23 6.08 0.48 11.34
N ALA A 24 6.08 1.66 11.99
CA ALA A 24 5.50 1.82 13.32
C ALA A 24 3.97 1.63 13.31
N TRP A 25 3.42 1.28 14.48
CA TRP A 25 1.99 1.05 14.71
C TRP A 25 1.09 2.20 14.25
N GLN A 26 1.52 3.46 14.44
CA GLN A 26 0.80 4.66 14.03
C GLN A 26 0.99 5.01 12.54
N GLY A 27 1.69 4.19 11.76
CA GLY A 27 1.90 4.41 10.33
C GLY A 27 0.76 3.87 9.46
N LEU A 28 0.64 4.39 8.24
CA LEU A 28 -0.40 4.00 7.29
C LEU A 28 -0.40 2.49 6.99
N GLY A 29 0.77 1.89 6.76
CA GLY A 29 0.84 0.45 6.48
C GLY A 29 0.31 -0.40 7.64
N ALA A 30 0.56 -0.01 8.89
CA ALA A 30 0.01 -0.67 10.06
C ALA A 30 -1.51 -0.43 10.20
N ALA A 31 -2.01 0.77 9.87
CA ALA A 31 -3.43 1.07 9.86
C ALA A 31 -4.19 0.20 8.84
N ILE A 32 -3.65 0.05 7.63
CA ILE A 32 -4.22 -0.85 6.62
C ILE A 32 -4.26 -2.29 7.15
N ALA A 33 -3.15 -2.79 7.72
CA ALA A 33 -3.10 -4.12 8.30
C ALA A 33 -4.14 -4.31 9.42
N ARG A 34 -4.26 -3.33 10.34
CA ARG A 34 -5.29 -3.35 11.42
C ARG A 34 -6.71 -3.43 10.87
N ARG A 35 -7.00 -2.63 9.83
CA ARG A 35 -8.34 -2.56 9.25
C ARG A 35 -8.81 -3.91 8.71
N PHE A 36 -7.93 -4.59 7.96
CA PHE A 36 -8.24 -5.93 7.44
C PHE A 36 -8.23 -6.98 8.53
N ALA A 37 -7.29 -6.91 9.48
CA ALA A 37 -7.21 -7.83 10.61
C ALA A 37 -8.46 -7.75 11.50
N ALA A 38 -8.98 -6.56 11.77
CA ALA A 38 -10.20 -6.35 12.53
C ALA A 38 -11.45 -6.97 11.87
N ALA A 39 -11.42 -7.16 10.56
CA ALA A 39 -12.43 -7.88 9.82
C ALA A 39 -12.22 -9.41 9.77
N GLY A 40 -11.15 -9.91 10.42
CA GLY A 40 -10.84 -11.34 10.55
C GLY A 40 -9.88 -11.89 9.49
N HIS A 41 -9.32 -11.07 8.60
CA HIS A 41 -8.32 -11.54 7.64
C HIS A 41 -6.99 -11.87 8.34
N PRO A 42 -6.36 -13.01 8.04
CA PRO A 42 -4.95 -13.21 8.32
C PRO A 42 -4.12 -12.16 7.56
N VAL A 43 -3.16 -11.52 8.25
CA VAL A 43 -2.37 -10.45 7.65
C VAL A 43 -0.87 -10.74 7.70
N VAL A 44 -0.18 -10.50 6.60
CA VAL A 44 1.28 -10.44 6.57
C VAL A 44 1.70 -8.99 6.37
N ILE A 45 2.53 -8.51 7.30
CA ILE A 45 3.12 -7.19 7.24
C ILE A 45 4.59 -7.30 6.82
N ALA A 46 5.00 -6.53 5.80
CA ALA A 46 6.35 -6.60 5.25
C ALA A 46 7.03 -5.22 5.23
N GLY A 47 8.35 -5.22 5.42
CA GLY A 47 9.17 -4.01 5.42
C GLY A 47 10.60 -4.26 5.85
N ARG A 48 11.43 -3.21 5.89
CA ARG A 48 12.88 -3.32 6.12
C ARG A 48 13.29 -3.32 7.60
N ASN A 49 12.47 -2.79 8.49
CA ASN A 49 12.81 -2.64 9.90
C ASN A 49 12.20 -3.77 10.74
N ALA A 50 13.01 -4.76 11.10
CA ALA A 50 12.58 -5.93 11.86
C ALA A 50 11.92 -5.56 13.20
N GLN A 51 12.52 -4.64 13.95
CA GLN A 51 12.01 -4.24 15.27
C GLN A 51 10.62 -3.61 15.21
N LYS A 52 10.41 -2.67 14.24
CA LYS A 52 9.10 -2.04 14.05
C LYS A 52 8.05 -3.06 13.57
N LEU A 53 8.43 -3.97 12.68
CA LEU A 53 7.52 -5.02 12.21
C LEU A 53 7.10 -5.97 13.33
N GLN A 54 8.05 -6.45 14.12
CA GLN A 54 7.78 -7.33 15.25
C GLN A 54 6.87 -6.67 16.28
N ALA A 55 7.15 -5.40 16.63
CA ALA A 55 6.29 -4.64 17.53
C ALA A 55 4.86 -4.47 16.97
N THR A 56 4.73 -4.17 15.67
CA THR A 56 3.42 -4.03 15.02
C THR A 56 2.67 -5.38 14.93
N ALA A 57 3.37 -6.48 14.64
CA ALA A 57 2.77 -7.82 14.64
C ALA A 57 2.25 -8.20 16.03
N ALA A 58 3.04 -7.95 17.08
CA ALA A 58 2.63 -8.22 18.46
C ALA A 58 1.36 -7.44 18.87
N GLU A 59 1.22 -6.18 18.43
CA GLU A 59 -0.02 -5.42 18.70
C GLU A 59 -1.22 -5.97 17.92
N LEU A 60 -1.03 -6.44 16.68
CA LEU A 60 -2.08 -7.12 15.92
C LEU A 60 -2.51 -8.43 16.60
N GLU A 61 -1.56 -9.23 17.07
CA GLU A 61 -1.83 -10.50 17.79
C GLU A 61 -2.55 -10.25 19.11
N LYS A 62 -2.17 -9.23 19.89
CA LYS A 62 -2.90 -8.81 21.10
C LYS A 62 -4.35 -8.45 20.82
N ALA A 63 -4.63 -7.88 19.65
CA ALA A 63 -5.98 -7.60 19.19
C ALA A 63 -6.72 -8.84 18.66
N GLY A 64 -6.13 -10.03 18.76
CA GLY A 64 -6.74 -11.30 18.34
C GLY A 64 -6.54 -11.63 16.86
N ALA A 65 -5.72 -10.88 16.13
CA ALA A 65 -5.48 -11.13 14.72
C ALA A 65 -4.48 -12.28 14.48
N ARG A 66 -4.65 -13.02 13.37
CA ARG A 66 -3.62 -13.90 12.82
C ARG A 66 -2.66 -13.05 12.00
N ALA A 67 -1.51 -12.70 12.59
CA ALA A 67 -0.52 -11.84 11.95
C ALA A 67 0.83 -12.57 11.79
N ALA A 68 1.57 -12.22 10.74
CA ALA A 68 2.97 -12.59 10.56
C ALA A 68 3.75 -11.40 10.00
N CYS A 69 5.06 -11.35 10.23
CA CYS A 69 5.92 -10.33 9.66
C CYS A 69 6.99 -10.93 8.75
N ALA A 70 7.31 -10.23 7.66
CA ALA A 70 8.34 -10.60 6.71
C ALA A 70 9.32 -9.43 6.50
N VAL A 71 10.55 -9.59 6.99
CA VAL A 71 11.58 -8.55 6.90
C VAL A 71 12.32 -8.65 5.58
N GLY A 72 12.44 -7.55 4.81
CA GLY A 72 13.20 -7.53 3.56
C GLY A 72 13.00 -6.24 2.76
N ASP A 73 13.64 -6.17 1.61
CA ASP A 73 13.53 -5.07 0.65
C ASP A 73 12.63 -5.47 -0.52
N ALA A 74 11.48 -4.83 -0.64
CA ALA A 74 10.53 -5.07 -1.72
C ALA A 74 11.08 -4.83 -3.14
N ALA A 75 12.18 -4.08 -3.28
CA ALA A 75 12.86 -3.91 -4.56
C ALA A 75 13.72 -5.13 -4.97
N LEU A 76 13.83 -6.14 -4.11
CA LEU A 76 14.46 -7.43 -4.41
C LEU A 76 13.38 -8.45 -4.74
N ALA A 77 13.47 -9.06 -5.92
CA ALA A 77 12.48 -10.04 -6.39
C ALA A 77 12.31 -11.23 -5.45
N GLU A 78 13.39 -11.69 -4.81
CA GLU A 78 13.36 -12.79 -3.86
C GLU A 78 12.55 -12.43 -2.61
N ASP A 79 12.76 -11.24 -2.04
CA ASP A 79 12.02 -10.77 -0.89
C ASP A 79 10.53 -10.58 -1.22
N ALA A 80 10.22 -9.97 -2.38
CA ALA A 80 8.83 -9.81 -2.81
C ALA A 80 8.10 -11.16 -2.95
N ARG A 81 8.77 -12.17 -3.54
CA ARG A 81 8.23 -13.54 -3.62
C ARG A 81 8.02 -14.17 -2.24
N ARG A 82 8.98 -13.99 -1.34
CA ARG A 82 8.88 -14.50 0.03
C ARG A 82 7.73 -13.85 0.80
N PHE A 83 7.50 -12.55 0.65
CA PHE A 83 6.36 -11.85 1.26
C PHE A 83 5.02 -12.42 0.77
N ALA A 84 4.88 -12.60 -0.53
CA ALA A 84 3.66 -13.13 -1.12
C ALA A 84 3.43 -14.60 -0.74
N ALA A 85 4.48 -15.41 -0.72
CA ALA A 85 4.42 -16.81 -0.29
C ALA A 85 4.02 -16.95 1.19
N GLU A 86 4.51 -16.07 2.07
CA GLU A 86 4.13 -16.07 3.49
C GLU A 86 2.64 -15.73 3.66
N ALA A 87 2.11 -14.77 2.89
CA ALA A 87 0.68 -14.49 2.90
C ALA A 87 -0.15 -15.69 2.42
N GLN A 88 0.27 -16.31 1.31
CA GLN A 88 -0.39 -17.51 0.77
C GLN A 88 -0.36 -18.69 1.76
N ARG A 89 0.68 -18.80 2.59
CA ARG A 89 0.80 -19.85 3.63
C ARG A 89 -0.23 -19.66 4.75
N LEU A 90 -0.58 -18.44 5.09
CA LEU A 90 -1.61 -18.17 6.11
C LEU A 90 -3.01 -18.51 5.61
N ALA A 91 -3.34 -18.11 4.40
CA ALA A 91 -4.56 -18.40 3.65
C ALA A 91 -4.36 -17.97 2.20
N PRO A 92 -5.22 -18.41 1.23
CA PRO A 92 -5.18 -17.92 -0.14
C PRO A 92 -5.17 -16.39 -0.20
N LEU A 93 -4.21 -15.80 -0.94
CA LEU A 93 -4.04 -14.36 -1.04
C LEU A 93 -5.27 -13.73 -1.70
N ALA A 94 -5.87 -12.73 -1.06
CA ALA A 94 -7.00 -11.97 -1.59
C ALA A 94 -6.68 -10.49 -1.82
N VAL A 95 -5.76 -9.93 -1.02
CA VAL A 95 -5.38 -8.50 -1.13
C VAL A 95 -3.88 -8.35 -1.01
N ALA A 96 -3.28 -7.58 -1.90
CA ALA A 96 -1.91 -7.11 -1.76
C ALA A 96 -1.89 -5.57 -1.82
N VAL A 97 -1.23 -4.92 -0.86
CA VAL A 97 -1.09 -3.47 -0.80
C VAL A 97 0.39 -3.09 -0.82
N TYR A 98 0.79 -2.30 -1.82
CA TYR A 98 2.12 -1.70 -1.87
C TYR A 98 2.09 -0.27 -1.33
N ASN A 99 2.64 -0.08 -0.14
CA ASN A 99 2.66 1.20 0.60
C ASN A 99 4.09 1.66 0.93
N ALA A 100 5.12 1.02 0.36
CA ALA A 100 6.51 1.31 0.70
C ALA A 100 7.02 2.63 0.11
N GLY A 101 8.06 3.15 0.76
CA GLY A 101 8.82 4.31 0.33
C GLY A 101 8.60 5.56 1.19
N GLY A 102 9.42 6.55 0.92
CA GLY A 102 9.42 7.83 1.61
C GLY A 102 9.75 8.98 0.65
N MET A 103 9.57 10.21 1.12
CA MET A 103 9.93 11.41 0.39
C MET A 103 11.12 12.08 1.10
N GLU A 104 12.12 12.47 0.32
CA GLU A 104 13.27 13.27 0.75
C GLU A 104 13.39 14.46 -0.23
N PRO A 105 12.96 15.66 0.17
CA PRO A 105 13.05 16.84 -0.68
C PRO A 105 14.51 17.31 -0.83
N ALA A 106 14.94 17.60 -2.06
CA ALA A 106 16.23 18.19 -2.35
C ALA A 106 16.13 19.18 -3.52
N PRO A 107 16.91 20.27 -3.57
CA PRO A 107 17.06 21.08 -4.76
C PRO A 107 17.48 20.21 -5.95
N PHE A 108 16.97 20.50 -7.15
CA PHE A 108 17.21 19.62 -8.30
C PHE A 108 18.72 19.39 -8.60
N LEU A 109 19.52 20.45 -8.50
CA LEU A 109 20.98 20.37 -8.74
C LEU A 109 21.75 19.61 -7.65
N GLU A 110 21.13 19.34 -6.51
CA GLU A 110 21.70 18.53 -5.42
C GLU A 110 21.24 17.06 -5.49
N VAL A 111 20.29 16.74 -6.38
CA VAL A 111 19.82 15.36 -6.57
C VAL A 111 20.95 14.56 -7.21
N THR A 112 21.45 13.56 -6.49
CA THR A 112 22.45 12.62 -7.02
C THR A 112 21.78 11.45 -7.74
N GLU A 113 22.50 10.81 -8.67
CA GLU A 113 22.05 9.56 -9.31
C GLU A 113 21.66 8.51 -8.27
N ALA A 114 22.43 8.39 -7.19
CA ALA A 114 22.16 7.44 -6.12
C ALA A 114 20.82 7.73 -5.41
N SER A 115 20.53 9.01 -5.11
CA SER A 115 19.26 9.40 -4.49
C SER A 115 18.08 9.23 -5.43
N PHE A 116 18.25 9.54 -6.71
CA PHE A 116 17.24 9.35 -7.75
C PHE A 116 16.92 7.86 -7.93
N THR A 117 17.93 7.02 -8.09
CA THR A 117 17.79 5.56 -8.24
C THR A 117 17.18 4.93 -7.00
N ARG A 118 17.55 5.38 -5.79
CA ARG A 118 16.95 4.89 -4.54
C ARG A 118 15.44 5.12 -4.52
N HIS A 119 14.95 6.33 -4.83
CA HIS A 119 13.51 6.61 -4.91
C HIS A 119 12.82 5.75 -5.96
N TRP A 120 13.44 5.61 -7.14
CA TRP A 120 12.89 4.78 -8.20
C TRP A 120 12.76 3.30 -7.76
N ARG A 121 13.81 2.77 -7.10
CA ARG A 121 13.79 1.40 -6.55
C ARG A 121 12.71 1.25 -5.46
N GLU A 122 12.61 2.21 -4.54
CA GLU A 122 11.66 2.16 -3.43
C GLU A 122 10.20 2.32 -3.88
N HIS A 123 9.91 3.02 -4.95
CA HIS A 123 8.53 3.28 -5.34
C HIS A 123 8.10 2.48 -6.58
N ALA A 124 8.85 2.57 -7.67
CA ALA A 124 8.47 1.93 -8.93
C ALA A 124 8.88 0.45 -8.96
N LEU A 125 10.18 0.15 -8.78
CA LEU A 125 10.68 -1.22 -8.87
C LEU A 125 10.08 -2.12 -7.78
N GLY A 126 10.01 -1.66 -6.54
CA GLY A 126 9.40 -2.43 -5.46
C GLY A 126 7.92 -2.71 -5.71
N GLY A 127 7.17 -1.73 -6.24
CA GLY A 127 5.78 -1.95 -6.65
C GLY A 127 5.65 -3.00 -7.75
N PHE A 128 6.53 -2.95 -8.74
CA PHE A 128 6.61 -3.96 -9.80
C PHE A 128 6.92 -5.36 -9.25
N GLN A 129 7.92 -5.50 -8.39
CA GLN A 129 8.30 -6.80 -7.83
C GLN A 129 7.19 -7.41 -6.97
N VAL A 130 6.52 -6.60 -6.15
CA VAL A 130 5.38 -7.06 -5.34
C VAL A 130 4.20 -7.46 -6.24
N ALA A 131 3.91 -6.69 -7.30
CA ALA A 131 2.87 -7.06 -8.25
C ALA A 131 3.18 -8.39 -8.94
N GLN A 132 4.41 -8.57 -9.43
CA GLN A 132 4.87 -9.83 -10.06
C GLN A 132 4.74 -11.04 -9.13
N ALA A 133 4.98 -10.85 -7.83
CA ALA A 133 4.88 -11.91 -6.84
C ALA A 133 3.43 -12.20 -6.43
N ALA A 134 2.58 -11.17 -6.33
CA ALA A 134 1.21 -11.30 -5.82
C ALA A 134 0.21 -11.74 -6.91
N LEU A 135 0.35 -11.24 -8.15
CA LEU A 135 -0.62 -11.50 -9.22
C LEU A 135 -0.88 -12.98 -9.50
N PRO A 136 0.14 -13.87 -9.61
CA PRO A 136 -0.11 -15.29 -9.81
C PRO A 136 -0.95 -15.91 -8.69
N LEU A 137 -0.74 -15.49 -7.43
CA LEU A 137 -1.46 -16.00 -6.28
C LEU A 137 -2.91 -15.47 -6.23
N LEU A 138 -3.11 -14.20 -6.58
CA LEU A 138 -4.45 -13.62 -6.71
C LEU A 138 -5.25 -14.31 -7.81
N LEU A 139 -4.63 -14.58 -8.98
CA LEU A 139 -5.25 -15.35 -10.08
C LEU A 139 -5.60 -16.77 -9.65
N GLN A 140 -4.67 -17.46 -8.98
CA GLN A 140 -4.90 -18.80 -8.43
C GLN A 140 -6.06 -18.80 -7.42
N SER A 141 -6.25 -17.69 -6.72
CA SER A 141 -7.36 -17.49 -5.80
C SER A 141 -8.70 -17.18 -6.49
N GLY A 142 -8.73 -17.08 -7.82
CA GLY A 142 -9.94 -16.74 -8.60
C GLY A 142 -10.23 -15.24 -8.66
N GLY A 143 -9.31 -14.40 -8.25
CA GLY A 143 -9.41 -12.94 -8.23
C GLY A 143 -9.00 -12.34 -6.89
N GLY A 144 -8.99 -11.03 -6.82
CA GLY A 144 -8.61 -10.29 -5.62
C GLY A 144 -8.26 -8.83 -5.91
N SER A 145 -7.57 -8.19 -4.97
CA SER A 145 -7.24 -6.77 -5.08
C SER A 145 -5.73 -6.52 -4.98
N LEU A 146 -5.24 -5.64 -5.84
CA LEU A 146 -3.86 -5.16 -5.82
C LEU A 146 -3.87 -3.64 -5.75
N PHE A 147 -3.43 -3.07 -4.63
CA PHE A 147 -3.48 -1.65 -4.39
C PHE A 147 -2.09 -1.02 -4.24
N PHE A 148 -1.95 0.19 -4.78
CA PHE A 148 -0.73 0.98 -4.72
C PHE A 148 -0.99 2.32 -4.03
N THR A 149 -0.20 2.64 -3.02
CA THR A 149 -0.23 3.95 -2.38
C THR A 149 0.52 4.95 -3.24
N GLY A 150 -0.22 5.83 -3.87
CA GLY A 150 0.26 6.98 -4.61
C GLY A 150 0.50 8.20 -3.74
N ALA A 151 0.68 9.33 -4.40
CA ALA A 151 0.79 10.66 -3.79
C ALA A 151 0.37 11.71 -4.83
N SER A 152 0.13 12.97 -4.43
CA SER A 152 -0.02 14.08 -5.39
C SER A 152 1.15 14.15 -6.39
N ALA A 153 2.33 13.73 -5.94
CA ALA A 153 3.52 13.58 -6.78
C ALA A 153 3.38 12.53 -7.90
N SER A 154 2.39 11.64 -7.85
CA SER A 154 2.06 10.72 -8.96
C SER A 154 1.39 11.46 -10.14
N LEU A 155 0.78 12.62 -9.87
CA LEU A 155 0.00 13.41 -10.82
C LEU A 155 0.75 14.64 -11.31
N ARG A 156 1.56 15.27 -10.44
CA ARG A 156 2.28 16.51 -10.71
C ARG A 156 3.59 16.59 -9.95
N GLY A 157 4.64 17.05 -10.61
CA GLY A 157 5.90 17.41 -9.95
C GLY A 157 5.77 18.75 -9.22
N LYS A 158 6.35 18.82 -8.03
CA LYS A 158 6.58 20.07 -7.29
C LYS A 158 8.08 20.35 -7.22
N ALA A 159 8.46 21.59 -6.92
CA ALA A 159 9.86 21.91 -6.65
C ALA A 159 10.42 21.02 -5.54
N ARG A 160 11.69 20.64 -5.65
CA ARG A 160 12.46 19.87 -4.67
C ARG A 160 12.04 18.40 -4.48
N VAL A 161 11.14 17.85 -5.31
CA VAL A 161 10.69 16.44 -5.18
C VAL A 161 10.87 15.64 -6.48
N ALA A 162 11.80 16.02 -7.35
CA ALA A 162 11.98 15.43 -8.68
C ALA A 162 12.10 13.89 -8.64
N SER A 163 12.98 13.34 -7.81
CA SER A 163 13.21 11.89 -7.70
C SER A 163 11.94 11.16 -7.24
N PHE A 164 11.28 11.68 -6.22
CA PHE A 164 10.06 11.12 -5.66
C PHE A 164 8.90 11.18 -6.67
N ALA A 165 8.72 12.33 -7.33
CA ALA A 165 7.63 12.53 -8.29
C ALA A 165 7.79 11.62 -9.52
N SER A 166 9.01 11.51 -10.07
CA SER A 166 9.30 10.59 -11.18
C SER A 166 8.97 9.15 -10.83
N ALA A 167 9.36 8.70 -9.64
CA ALA A 167 9.12 7.33 -9.19
C ALA A 167 7.63 7.06 -8.90
N LYS A 168 6.91 8.03 -8.33
CA LYS A 168 5.46 7.91 -8.07
C LYS A 168 4.64 7.96 -9.35
N ALA A 169 5.04 8.75 -10.35
CA ALA A 169 4.42 8.74 -11.66
C ALA A 169 4.62 7.39 -12.38
N ALA A 170 5.82 6.79 -12.27
CA ALA A 170 6.09 5.45 -12.78
C ALA A 170 5.20 4.40 -12.11
N LEU A 171 5.04 4.44 -10.78
CA LEU A 171 4.15 3.54 -10.04
C LEU A 171 2.70 3.67 -10.49
N ARG A 172 2.21 4.91 -10.73
CA ARG A 172 0.87 5.16 -11.24
C ARG A 172 0.64 4.51 -12.61
N ASN A 173 1.56 4.70 -13.55
CA ASN A 173 1.45 4.11 -14.88
C ASN A 173 1.55 2.57 -14.83
N LEU A 174 2.37 2.01 -13.94
CA LEU A 174 2.41 0.58 -13.68
C LEU A 174 1.05 0.06 -13.22
N ALA A 175 0.42 0.70 -12.24
CA ALA A 175 -0.90 0.33 -11.75
C ALA A 175 -1.95 0.36 -12.87
N GLN A 176 -1.93 1.38 -13.72
CA GLN A 176 -2.84 1.50 -14.87
C GLN A 176 -2.65 0.39 -15.92
N SER A 177 -1.41 0.00 -16.18
CA SER A 177 -1.11 -1.10 -17.11
C SER A 177 -1.63 -2.42 -16.57
N ILE A 178 -1.32 -2.73 -15.31
CA ILE A 178 -1.77 -3.97 -14.64
C ILE A 178 -3.32 -4.01 -14.57
N ALA A 179 -3.98 -2.88 -14.28
CA ALA A 179 -5.43 -2.83 -14.22
C ALA A 179 -6.10 -3.22 -15.54
N ARG A 180 -5.54 -2.75 -16.67
CA ARG A 180 -6.09 -3.07 -18.01
C ARG A 180 -5.86 -4.53 -18.38
N GLU A 181 -4.71 -5.10 -18.02
CA GLU A 181 -4.34 -6.47 -18.35
C GLU A 181 -5.09 -7.50 -17.48
N PHE A 182 -5.18 -7.25 -16.19
CA PHE A 182 -5.69 -8.21 -15.22
C PHE A 182 -7.12 -7.93 -14.72
N GLY A 183 -7.68 -6.75 -14.99
CA GLY A 183 -9.08 -6.45 -14.69
C GLY A 183 -10.07 -7.46 -15.29
N PRO A 184 -9.94 -7.85 -16.59
CA PRO A 184 -10.76 -8.92 -17.17
C PRO A 184 -10.63 -10.27 -16.47
N GLN A 185 -9.51 -10.50 -15.78
CA GLN A 185 -9.21 -11.72 -15.02
C GLN A 185 -9.62 -11.63 -13.53
N ASN A 186 -10.53 -10.73 -13.20
CA ASN A 186 -11.07 -10.52 -11.85
C ASN A 186 -10.05 -10.00 -10.83
N ILE A 187 -9.08 -9.20 -11.26
CA ILE A 187 -8.17 -8.49 -10.36
C ILE A 187 -8.55 -7.01 -10.29
N HIS A 188 -8.97 -6.55 -9.12
CA HIS A 188 -9.22 -5.14 -8.87
C HIS A 188 -7.90 -4.43 -8.55
N VAL A 189 -7.41 -3.61 -9.45
CA VAL A 189 -6.20 -2.80 -9.24
C VAL A 189 -6.60 -1.37 -8.93
N GLY A 190 -6.09 -0.81 -7.82
CA GLY A 190 -6.35 0.57 -7.42
C GLY A 190 -5.08 1.34 -7.09
N HIS A 191 -5.06 2.61 -7.47
CA HIS A 191 -4.02 3.57 -7.13
C HIS A 191 -4.61 4.67 -6.25
N VAL A 192 -4.20 4.72 -4.97
CA VAL A 192 -4.72 5.67 -3.98
C VAL A 192 -3.77 6.85 -3.87
N VAL A 193 -4.16 7.99 -4.41
CA VAL A 193 -3.40 9.24 -4.34
C VAL A 193 -3.59 9.87 -2.97
N VAL A 194 -2.54 9.91 -2.17
CA VAL A 194 -2.54 10.58 -0.87
C VAL A 194 -1.99 11.99 -1.06
N ASP A 195 -2.87 13.00 -1.03
CA ASP A 195 -2.53 14.40 -1.23
C ASP A 195 -2.60 15.18 0.09
N GLY A 196 -1.53 15.10 0.86
CA GLY A 196 -1.40 15.74 2.17
C GLY A 196 -0.46 15.00 3.10
N GLY A 197 -0.22 15.58 4.26
CA GLY A 197 0.56 14.95 5.33
C GLY A 197 -0.23 13.85 6.01
N ILE A 198 0.34 12.65 6.12
CA ILE A 198 -0.25 11.55 6.89
C ILE A 198 0.12 11.72 8.37
N ALA A 199 -0.86 11.73 9.27
CA ALA A 199 -0.71 11.90 10.72
C ALA A 199 -0.09 10.66 11.41
N GLY A 200 0.96 10.11 10.81
CA GLY A 200 1.68 8.94 11.32
C GLY A 200 2.98 9.27 12.04
N ASP A 201 3.57 8.26 12.68
CA ASP A 201 4.82 8.34 13.43
C ASP A 201 5.94 9.08 12.66
N ARG A 202 6.14 8.75 11.38
CA ARG A 202 7.22 9.33 10.55
C ARG A 202 7.12 10.86 10.42
N LEU A 203 5.91 11.39 10.24
CA LEU A 203 5.68 12.82 10.04
C LEU A 203 5.72 13.55 11.38
N LEU A 204 4.98 13.06 12.36
CA LEU A 204 4.77 13.74 13.63
C LEU A 204 6.02 13.72 14.54
N SER A 205 6.82 12.64 14.51
CA SER A 205 8.09 12.60 15.25
C SER A 205 9.13 13.60 14.73
N ARG A 206 9.11 13.88 13.43
CA ARG A 206 10.02 14.86 12.80
C ARG A 206 9.49 16.30 12.87
N ASN A 207 8.18 16.47 13.03
CA ASN A 207 7.49 17.76 12.99
C ASN A 207 6.40 17.82 14.07
N PRO A 208 6.77 17.88 15.37
CA PRO A 208 5.80 17.89 16.47
C PRO A 208 4.78 19.02 16.39
N GLN A 209 5.15 20.17 15.77
CA GLN A 209 4.26 21.31 15.57
C GLN A 209 3.03 21.02 14.71
N LEU A 210 3.08 19.94 13.91
CA LEU A 210 1.94 19.52 13.09
C LEU A 210 0.80 18.88 13.89
N GLN A 211 0.99 18.62 15.19
CA GLN A 211 -0.09 18.13 16.07
C GLN A 211 -1.28 19.12 16.11
N ALA A 212 -1.02 20.41 16.05
CA ALA A 212 -2.09 21.43 15.99
C ALA A 212 -2.93 21.26 14.70
N ARG A 213 -2.27 21.08 13.54
CA ARG A 213 -2.97 20.82 12.27
C ARG A 213 -3.75 19.50 12.31
N ARG A 214 -3.22 18.46 12.96
CA ARG A 214 -3.92 17.20 13.15
C ARG A 214 -5.22 17.39 13.93
N ALA A 215 -5.18 18.17 15.03
CA ALA A 215 -6.34 18.45 15.88
C ALA A 215 -7.48 19.18 15.13
N GLU A 216 -7.16 19.84 14.01
CA GLU A 216 -8.11 20.55 13.13
C GLU A 216 -8.44 19.77 11.85
N ASP A 217 -8.20 18.46 11.83
CA ASP A 217 -8.35 17.59 10.66
C ASP A 217 -7.56 18.05 9.42
N GLY A 218 -6.49 18.83 9.64
CA GLY A 218 -5.59 19.33 8.59
C GLY A 218 -4.51 18.35 8.15
N LEU A 219 -4.53 17.11 8.68
CA LEU A 219 -3.71 15.98 8.26
C LEU A 219 -4.61 14.77 7.97
N LEU A 220 -4.14 13.88 7.11
CA LEU A 220 -4.81 12.60 6.84
C LEU A 220 -4.57 11.62 7.98
N GLU A 221 -5.65 11.15 8.61
CA GLU A 221 -5.55 10.10 9.62
C GLU A 221 -5.29 8.73 8.94
N PRO A 222 -4.29 7.96 9.42
CA PRO A 222 -3.97 6.66 8.85
C PRO A 222 -5.14 5.69 8.80
N ASP A 223 -5.98 5.68 9.83
CA ASP A 223 -7.13 4.78 9.90
C ASP A 223 -8.24 5.19 8.92
N ALA A 224 -8.47 6.49 8.70
CA ALA A 224 -9.40 6.98 7.67
C ALA A 224 -8.93 6.59 6.25
N ILE A 225 -7.62 6.66 5.98
CA ILE A 225 -7.07 6.15 4.71
C ILE A 225 -7.26 4.63 4.61
N ALA A 226 -7.03 3.88 5.68
CA ALA A 226 -7.18 2.43 5.70
C ALA A 226 -8.61 1.97 5.39
N ASP A 227 -9.63 2.71 5.85
CA ASP A 227 -11.03 2.47 5.51
C ASP A 227 -11.30 2.59 4.01
N VAL A 228 -10.56 3.43 3.29
CA VAL A 228 -10.69 3.53 1.84
C VAL A 228 -10.15 2.28 1.14
N TYR A 229 -9.03 1.70 1.58
CA TYR A 229 -8.54 0.42 1.04
C TYR A 229 -9.53 -0.71 1.29
N TRP A 230 -10.17 -0.71 2.45
CA TRP A 230 -11.24 -1.64 2.76
C TRP A 230 -12.45 -1.45 1.84
N MET A 231 -12.91 -0.23 1.66
CA MET A 231 -14.01 0.10 0.73
C MET A 231 -13.70 -0.34 -0.69
N LEU A 232 -12.49 -0.04 -1.19
CA LEU A 232 -12.06 -0.44 -2.53
C LEU A 232 -12.12 -1.96 -2.72
N HIS A 233 -11.62 -2.73 -1.75
CA HIS A 233 -11.65 -4.20 -1.83
C HIS A 233 -13.09 -4.75 -1.96
N HIS A 234 -14.06 -4.07 -1.36
CA HIS A 234 -15.47 -4.50 -1.34
C HIS A 234 -16.33 -3.88 -2.45
N GLN A 235 -15.75 -3.11 -3.35
CA GLN A 235 -16.50 -2.56 -4.48
C GLN A 235 -17.05 -3.66 -5.38
N HIS A 236 -18.29 -3.48 -5.80
CA HIS A 236 -18.88 -4.35 -6.81
C HIS A 236 -18.09 -4.26 -8.12
N ARG A 237 -17.87 -5.40 -8.78
CA ARG A 237 -17.03 -5.51 -9.99
C ARG A 237 -17.46 -4.57 -11.12
N SER A 238 -18.75 -4.23 -11.24
CA SER A 238 -19.25 -3.31 -12.26
C SER A 238 -18.88 -1.84 -12.01
N ALA A 239 -18.28 -1.52 -10.85
CA ALA A 239 -17.97 -0.15 -10.44
C ALA A 239 -16.62 -0.07 -9.71
N TRP A 240 -15.61 -0.77 -10.20
CA TRP A 240 -14.27 -0.70 -9.65
C TRP A 240 -13.60 0.64 -9.89
N THR A 241 -13.04 1.23 -8.85
CA THR A 241 -12.24 2.44 -8.89
C THR A 241 -10.79 2.11 -9.23
N LEU A 242 -10.29 2.63 -10.33
CA LEU A 242 -8.87 2.52 -10.69
C LEU A 242 -8.01 3.52 -9.91
N GLU A 243 -8.48 4.75 -9.78
CA GLU A 243 -7.74 5.83 -9.10
C GLU A 243 -8.71 6.71 -8.31
N LEU A 244 -8.32 7.07 -7.11
CA LEU A 244 -8.98 8.09 -6.30
C LEU A 244 -7.94 8.89 -5.53
N ASP A 245 -8.30 10.11 -5.12
CA ASP A 245 -7.46 10.93 -4.28
C ASP A 245 -8.09 11.19 -2.91
N LEU A 246 -7.21 11.27 -1.91
CA LEU A 246 -7.55 11.57 -0.52
C LEU A 246 -6.75 12.78 -0.07
N ARG A 247 -7.43 13.74 0.55
CA ARG A 247 -6.80 14.95 1.08
C ARG A 247 -7.53 15.44 2.33
N PRO A 248 -6.84 16.14 3.23
CA PRO A 248 -7.52 16.91 4.28
C PRO A 248 -8.42 17.96 3.64
N TRP A 249 -9.52 18.28 4.29
CA TRP A 249 -10.47 19.30 3.81
C TRP A 249 -9.83 20.68 3.55
N SER A 250 -8.73 20.98 4.27
CA SER A 250 -8.00 22.25 4.19
C SER A 250 -6.79 22.22 3.23
N GLU A 251 -6.53 21.11 2.52
CA GLU A 251 -5.40 21.02 1.59
C GLU A 251 -5.70 21.76 0.30
N SER A 252 -4.83 22.67 -0.08
CA SER A 252 -4.90 23.38 -1.37
C SER A 252 -4.32 22.52 -2.50
N PHE A 253 -4.94 22.55 -3.67
CA PHE A 253 -4.54 21.76 -4.84
C PHE A 253 -4.70 22.52 -6.17
#